data_e4ffaff626409784c3051f11a2718faa
#
_entry.id   e4ffaff626409784c3051f11a2718faa
#
_cell.length_a   1.000
_cell.length_b   1.000
_cell.length_c   1.000
_cell.angle_alpha   90.00
_cell.angle_beta   90.00
_cell.angle_gamma   90.00
#
_symmetry.space_group_name_H-M   'P 1'
#
loop_
_entity.id
_entity.type
_entity.pdbx_description
1 polymer ?
#
loop_
_entity_poly.entity_id
_entity_poly.type
_entity_poly.pdbx_seq_one_letter_code
_entity_poly.pdbx_strand_id
1 'polypeptide(L)'
;PEKMIGQLRYGPPTMNIQADRTQPGSLSRVAWDDEGVPADQWLLVERGVMKDYQTTREQASRIQALTGVSRSHGCSYADSWSSVQFQRMPNVSLLPGEPDVTLDDIVAATARGIVIKHDGSWSIDHQRYNFQFSGQAFYEVRNGKIAGMLRDVAYQARTPDFWNAMDMIGGKASYWVGGAFNDGKGEPSQSNSVSHGCVPARFRNVRILNTARTA
;
A
#
# COMPACT_ATOMS: atom_id res chain seq x y z
N PRO A 1 -10.53 4.28 -16.39
CA PRO A 1 -9.76 5.36 -15.80
C PRO A 1 -10.56 6.64 -15.60
N GLU A 2 -11.39 7.05 -16.58
CA GLU A 2 -12.13 8.34 -16.58
C GLU A 2 -13.04 8.54 -15.35
N LYS A 3 -13.56 7.45 -14.78
CA LYS A 3 -14.40 7.48 -13.58
C LYS A 3 -13.61 7.39 -12.27
N MET A 4 -12.29 7.33 -12.34
CA MET A 4 -11.44 7.09 -11.16
C MET A 4 -10.59 8.32 -10.83
N ILE A 5 -9.82 8.82 -11.78
CA ILE A 5 -8.91 9.94 -11.56
C ILE A 5 -9.71 11.20 -11.20
N GLY A 6 -9.32 11.82 -10.09
CA GLY A 6 -9.97 13.01 -9.54
C GLY A 6 -11.37 12.79 -8.94
N GLN A 7 -11.91 11.58 -9.01
CA GLN A 7 -13.28 11.27 -8.58
C GLN A 7 -13.36 10.17 -7.52
N LEU A 8 -12.58 9.10 -7.67
CA LEU A 8 -12.61 7.99 -6.71
C LEU A 8 -12.05 8.44 -5.37
N ARG A 9 -12.91 8.50 -4.37
CA ARG A 9 -12.49 8.63 -2.97
C ARG A 9 -11.98 7.28 -2.48
N TYR A 10 -10.67 7.15 -2.41
CA TYR A 10 -9.98 5.95 -2.00
C TYR A 10 -9.85 5.83 -0.47
N GLY A 11 -9.81 6.97 0.23
CA GLY A 11 -9.66 7.03 1.68
C GLY A 11 -10.03 8.40 2.25
N PRO A 12 -9.78 8.63 3.56
CA PRO A 12 -10.02 9.92 4.21
C PRO A 12 -9.09 11.03 3.69
N PRO A 13 -9.42 12.30 3.93
CA PRO A 13 -8.59 13.44 3.49
C PRO A 13 -7.17 13.48 4.06
N THR A 14 -6.90 12.76 5.14
CA THR A 14 -5.56 12.63 5.74
C THR A 14 -4.67 11.63 5.01
N MET A 15 -5.22 10.83 4.10
CA MET A 15 -4.51 9.77 3.40
C MET A 15 -3.83 10.29 2.14
N ASN A 16 -2.51 10.09 2.06
CA ASN A 16 -1.72 10.25 0.85
C ASN A 16 -0.94 8.97 0.58
N ILE A 17 -1.02 8.46 -0.66
CA ILE A 17 -0.24 7.31 -1.13
C ILE A 17 0.70 7.79 -2.23
N GLN A 18 1.98 7.54 -2.04
CA GLN A 18 3.04 7.91 -2.96
C GLN A 18 3.65 6.69 -3.62
N ALA A 19 3.94 6.80 -4.89
CA ALA A 19 4.83 5.90 -5.61
C ALA A 19 6.17 6.61 -5.79
N ASP A 20 7.28 5.91 -5.56
CA ASP A 20 8.62 6.51 -5.62
C ASP A 20 9.66 5.47 -6.07
N ARG A 21 10.23 5.66 -7.25
CA ARG A 21 11.33 4.85 -7.76
C ARG A 21 12.70 5.48 -7.48
N THR A 22 12.75 6.61 -6.80
CA THR A 22 13.98 7.32 -6.46
C THR A 22 14.38 7.14 -4.99
N GLN A 23 13.50 6.57 -4.15
CA GLN A 23 13.64 6.47 -2.70
C GLN A 23 14.94 5.77 -2.30
N PRO A 24 15.85 6.44 -1.58
CA PRO A 24 17.11 5.84 -1.14
C PRO A 24 16.89 4.61 -0.24
N GLY A 25 17.68 3.56 -0.47
CA GLY A 25 17.61 2.32 0.32
C GLY A 25 16.46 1.39 0.01
N SER A 26 15.57 1.76 -0.92
CA SER A 26 14.48 0.88 -1.33
C SER A 26 14.89 -0.10 -2.44
N LEU A 27 14.20 -1.25 -2.48
CA LEU A 27 14.56 -2.37 -3.35
C LEU A 27 14.24 -2.12 -4.83
N SER A 28 13.22 -1.34 -5.17
CA SER A 28 12.88 -1.03 -6.56
C SER A 28 13.37 0.35 -7.02
N ARG A 29 14.39 0.90 -6.34
CA ARG A 29 15.04 2.13 -6.77
C ARG A 29 15.82 1.91 -8.06
N VAL A 30 15.58 2.76 -9.04
CA VAL A 30 16.30 2.77 -10.32
C VAL A 30 16.60 4.20 -10.76
N ALA A 31 17.52 4.38 -11.71
CA ALA A 31 17.74 5.66 -12.35
C ALA A 31 16.83 5.83 -13.58
N TRP A 32 16.66 4.74 -14.34
CA TRP A 32 15.76 4.63 -15.50
C TRP A 32 15.04 3.30 -15.44
N ASP A 33 13.85 3.25 -16.01
CA ASP A 33 13.11 2.01 -16.24
C ASP A 33 13.57 1.30 -17.52
N ASP A 34 12.97 0.15 -17.83
CA ASP A 34 13.34 -0.67 -18.99
C ASP A 34 12.84 -0.09 -20.34
N GLU A 35 12.18 1.06 -20.34
CA GLU A 35 11.89 1.88 -21.51
C GLU A 35 12.80 3.11 -21.62
N GLY A 36 13.82 3.24 -20.76
CA GLY A 36 14.73 4.38 -20.68
C GLY A 36 14.08 5.65 -20.13
N VAL A 37 12.99 5.55 -19.40
CA VAL A 37 12.33 6.69 -18.75
C VAL A 37 12.96 6.92 -17.39
N PRO A 38 13.38 8.16 -17.07
CA PRO A 38 13.90 8.48 -15.74
C PRO A 38 12.90 8.14 -14.65
N ALA A 39 13.41 7.58 -13.55
CA ALA A 39 12.62 7.31 -12.36
C ALA A 39 11.97 8.58 -11.80
N ASP A 40 10.80 8.43 -11.20
CA ASP A 40 9.99 9.53 -10.72
C ASP A 40 9.41 9.26 -9.31
N GLN A 41 8.87 10.31 -8.71
CA GLN A 41 8.12 10.29 -7.45
C GLN A 41 6.82 11.06 -7.65
N TRP A 42 5.68 10.43 -7.35
CA TRP A 42 4.36 11.05 -7.56
C TRP A 42 3.31 10.50 -6.61
N LEU A 43 2.20 11.21 -6.47
CA LEU A 43 1.06 10.76 -5.67
C LEU A 43 0.10 9.90 -6.52
N LEU A 44 -0.19 8.70 -6.03
CA LEU A 44 -1.27 7.85 -6.54
C LEU A 44 -2.61 8.26 -5.93
N VAL A 45 -2.59 8.63 -4.66
CA VAL A 45 -3.74 9.15 -3.93
C VAL A 45 -3.32 10.42 -3.21
N GLU A 46 -4.04 11.50 -3.45
CA GLU A 46 -3.84 12.80 -2.81
C GLU A 46 -5.08 13.17 -1.99
N ARG A 47 -4.89 13.40 -0.70
CA ARG A 47 -5.98 13.74 0.24
C ARG A 47 -7.19 12.80 0.12
N GLY A 48 -6.93 11.51 -0.01
CA GLY A 48 -7.92 10.44 -0.13
C GLY A 48 -8.55 10.29 -1.51
N VAL A 49 -8.20 11.09 -2.50
CA VAL A 49 -8.72 11.00 -3.86
C VAL A 49 -7.66 10.43 -4.80
N MET A 50 -8.07 9.48 -5.65
CA MET A 50 -7.17 8.92 -6.66
C MET A 50 -6.70 10.00 -7.64
N LYS A 51 -5.38 10.13 -7.79
CA LYS A 51 -4.75 11.19 -8.55
C LYS A 51 -4.15 10.72 -9.86
N ASP A 52 -3.43 9.59 -9.83
CA ASP A 52 -2.67 9.12 -10.97
C ASP A 52 -2.48 7.61 -10.92
N TYR A 53 -1.86 7.07 -11.96
CA TYR A 53 -1.51 5.66 -12.12
C TYR A 53 0.00 5.45 -12.20
N GLN A 54 0.38 4.21 -12.09
CA GLN A 54 1.71 3.72 -12.48
C GLN A 54 1.64 3.35 -13.96
N THR A 55 2.48 3.94 -14.79
CA THR A 55 2.35 3.82 -16.25
C THR A 55 3.66 3.47 -16.94
N THR A 56 3.55 2.69 -18.01
CA THR A 56 4.55 2.63 -19.09
C THR A 56 4.37 3.82 -20.04
N ARG A 57 5.27 4.01 -20.99
CA ARG A 57 5.20 5.09 -22.01
C ARG A 57 3.88 5.04 -22.79
N GLU A 58 3.50 3.87 -23.26
CA GLU A 58 2.25 3.69 -24.00
C GLU A 58 1.02 4.03 -23.15
N GLN A 59 0.99 3.54 -21.89
CA GLN A 59 -0.12 3.80 -20.99
C GLN A 59 -0.23 5.28 -20.62
N ALA A 60 0.88 5.97 -20.36
CA ALA A 60 0.89 7.41 -20.07
C ALA A 60 0.29 8.21 -21.24
N SER A 61 0.69 7.90 -22.47
CA SER A 61 0.12 8.53 -23.67
C SER A 61 -1.40 8.35 -23.78
N ARG A 62 -1.91 7.16 -23.48
CA ARG A 62 -3.35 6.85 -23.57
C ARG A 62 -4.21 7.59 -22.55
N ILE A 63 -3.66 7.89 -21.37
CA ILE A 63 -4.41 8.54 -20.28
C ILE A 63 -3.99 9.99 -20.03
N GLN A 64 -3.16 10.58 -20.87
CA GLN A 64 -2.67 11.95 -20.72
C GLN A 64 -3.78 12.97 -20.58
N ALA A 65 -4.88 12.82 -21.30
CA ALA A 65 -6.03 13.74 -21.21
C ALA A 65 -6.70 13.72 -19.82
N LEU A 66 -6.52 12.64 -19.04
CA LEU A 66 -7.10 12.48 -17.70
C LEU A 66 -6.14 12.92 -16.60
N THR A 67 -4.87 12.61 -16.73
CA THR A 67 -3.84 12.86 -15.71
C THR A 67 -3.16 14.21 -15.85
N GLY A 68 -3.16 14.77 -17.07
CA GLY A 68 -2.32 15.92 -17.43
C GLY A 68 -0.83 15.58 -17.58
N VAL A 69 -0.45 14.30 -17.43
CA VAL A 69 0.94 13.84 -17.45
C VAL A 69 1.27 13.23 -18.81
N SER A 70 2.24 13.82 -19.51
CA SER A 70 2.64 13.42 -20.86
C SER A 70 3.71 12.31 -20.89
N ARG A 71 4.41 12.10 -19.78
CA ARG A 71 5.52 11.15 -19.63
C ARG A 71 5.11 10.05 -18.63
N SER A 72 5.55 8.81 -18.85
CA SER A 72 5.40 7.79 -17.81
C SER A 72 6.28 8.12 -16.59
N HIS A 73 5.95 7.52 -15.45
CA HIS A 73 6.69 7.69 -14.21
C HIS A 73 7.87 6.70 -14.05
N GLY A 74 8.28 6.07 -15.15
CA GLY A 74 9.38 5.10 -15.10
C GLY A 74 8.96 3.78 -14.43
N CYS A 75 7.83 3.22 -14.81
CA CYS A 75 7.28 1.99 -14.21
C CYS A 75 7.38 0.76 -15.10
N SER A 76 8.08 0.83 -16.23
CA SER A 76 8.34 -0.33 -17.08
C SER A 76 9.40 -1.23 -16.45
N TYR A 77 9.15 -2.53 -16.45
CA TYR A 77 10.04 -3.52 -15.83
C TYR A 77 10.01 -4.85 -16.54
N ALA A 78 11.18 -5.46 -16.70
CA ALA A 78 11.38 -6.84 -17.08
C ALA A 78 12.35 -7.50 -16.09
N ASP A 79 12.09 -8.74 -15.68
CA ASP A 79 12.95 -9.47 -14.75
C ASP A 79 14.22 -10.02 -15.39
N SER A 80 14.28 -10.04 -16.74
CA SER A 80 15.47 -10.41 -17.50
C SER A 80 15.49 -9.73 -18.87
N TRP A 81 16.63 -9.74 -19.52
CA TRP A 81 16.82 -9.20 -20.87
C TRP A 81 15.94 -9.88 -21.94
N SER A 82 15.50 -11.10 -21.72
CA SER A 82 14.63 -11.87 -22.61
C SER A 82 13.15 -11.75 -22.29
N SER A 83 12.80 -11.09 -21.20
CA SER A 83 11.41 -10.93 -20.78
C SER A 83 10.76 -9.72 -21.41
N VAL A 84 9.45 -9.79 -21.62
CA VAL A 84 8.66 -8.65 -22.09
C VAL A 84 8.48 -7.67 -20.93
N GLN A 85 8.85 -6.41 -21.14
CA GLN A 85 8.60 -5.38 -20.15
C GLN A 85 7.11 -5.03 -20.08
N PHE A 86 6.64 -4.78 -18.88
CA PHE A 86 5.29 -4.28 -18.62
C PHE A 86 5.27 -3.40 -17.36
N GLN A 87 4.16 -2.74 -17.11
CA GLN A 87 4.02 -1.90 -15.91
C GLN A 87 4.22 -2.74 -14.66
N ARG A 88 5.11 -2.29 -13.80
CA ARG A 88 5.40 -2.90 -12.51
C ARG A 88 5.32 -1.86 -11.40
N MET A 89 4.92 -2.33 -10.22
CA MET A 89 4.77 -1.50 -9.04
C MET A 89 6.13 -0.97 -8.57
N PRO A 90 6.29 0.34 -8.42
CA PRO A 90 7.43 0.91 -7.71
C PRO A 90 7.28 0.74 -6.19
N ASN A 91 8.15 1.42 -5.42
CA ASN A 91 7.93 1.54 -3.99
C ASN A 91 6.67 2.39 -3.76
N VAL A 92 5.64 1.78 -3.18
CA VAL A 92 4.36 2.46 -2.87
C VAL A 92 4.22 2.59 -1.36
N SER A 93 3.99 3.80 -0.88
CA SER A 93 4.04 4.12 0.54
C SER A 93 2.82 4.88 1.02
N LEU A 94 2.32 4.54 2.19
CA LEU A 94 1.39 5.37 2.95
C LEU A 94 2.20 6.46 3.66
N LEU A 95 2.04 7.70 3.22
CA LEU A 95 2.78 8.84 3.76
C LEU A 95 2.33 9.17 5.19
N PRO A 96 3.25 9.72 6.00
CA PRO A 96 2.93 10.20 7.35
C PRO A 96 1.82 11.25 7.35
N GLY A 97 1.01 11.22 8.40
CA GLY A 97 0.05 12.28 8.71
C GLY A 97 0.67 13.39 9.57
N GLU A 98 -0.12 14.43 9.81
CA GLU A 98 0.15 15.49 10.77
C GLU A 98 -1.02 15.57 11.77
N PRO A 99 -0.80 15.75 13.08
CA PRO A 99 0.50 15.88 13.78
C PRO A 99 1.27 14.53 13.85
N ASP A 100 2.46 14.55 14.45
CA ASP A 100 3.35 13.38 14.56
C ASP A 100 2.86 12.36 15.62
N VAL A 101 1.79 11.66 15.28
CA VAL A 101 1.13 10.65 16.11
C VAL A 101 1.95 9.36 16.11
N THR A 102 2.16 8.78 17.28
CA THR A 102 2.88 7.51 17.46
C THR A 102 1.92 6.31 17.49
N LEU A 103 2.47 5.08 17.40
CA LEU A 103 1.68 3.87 17.64
C LEU A 103 1.07 3.84 19.04
N ASP A 104 1.81 4.32 20.05
CA ASP A 104 1.35 4.33 21.44
C ASP A 104 0.19 5.32 21.60
N ASP A 105 0.19 6.45 20.93
CA ASP A 105 -0.94 7.38 20.89
C ASP A 105 -2.19 6.75 20.27
N ILE A 106 -2.01 6.01 19.16
CA ILE A 106 -3.09 5.27 18.51
C ILE A 106 -3.67 4.20 19.47
N VAL A 107 -2.80 3.45 20.15
CA VAL A 107 -3.21 2.46 21.16
C VAL A 107 -3.96 3.14 22.31
N ALA A 108 -3.41 4.22 22.86
CA ALA A 108 -4.04 4.98 23.96
C ALA A 108 -5.43 5.50 23.60
N ALA A 109 -5.63 5.90 22.34
CA ALA A 109 -6.93 6.37 21.82
C ALA A 109 -7.89 5.23 21.40
N THR A 110 -7.54 3.95 21.68
CA THR A 110 -8.34 2.80 21.24
C THR A 110 -8.92 2.05 22.45
N ALA A 111 -10.24 2.11 22.63
CA ALA A 111 -10.92 1.42 23.72
C ALA A 111 -10.85 -0.12 23.56
N ARG A 112 -11.05 -0.62 22.35
CA ARG A 112 -10.98 -2.05 22.01
C ARG A 112 -10.47 -2.22 20.57
N GLY A 113 -9.47 -3.06 20.39
CA GLY A 113 -8.89 -3.29 19.07
C GLY A 113 -7.82 -4.37 19.06
N ILE A 114 -7.16 -4.50 17.92
CA ILE A 114 -6.02 -5.39 17.73
C ILE A 114 -4.92 -4.59 17.03
N VAL A 115 -3.71 -4.61 17.57
CA VAL A 115 -2.51 -4.19 16.84
C VAL A 115 -1.99 -5.40 16.07
N ILE A 116 -1.82 -5.24 14.78
CA ILE A 116 -1.24 -6.24 13.89
C ILE A 116 0.11 -5.71 13.42
N LYS A 117 1.17 -6.50 13.57
CA LYS A 117 2.52 -6.15 13.14
C LYS A 117 2.97 -7.08 12.03
N HIS A 118 3.63 -6.49 11.05
CA HIS A 118 4.17 -7.12 9.86
C HIS A 118 3.10 -7.82 9.01
N ASP A 119 3.51 -8.21 7.82
CA ASP A 119 2.68 -8.99 6.90
C ASP A 119 2.76 -10.49 7.22
N GLY A 120 1.68 -11.19 6.97
CA GLY A 120 1.57 -12.64 7.08
C GLY A 120 1.03 -13.21 5.77
N SER A 121 0.16 -14.21 5.85
CA SER A 121 -0.51 -14.74 4.67
C SER A 121 -1.50 -13.73 4.09
N TRP A 122 -1.66 -13.77 2.78
CA TRP A 122 -2.62 -12.93 2.07
C TRP A 122 -3.41 -13.73 1.04
N SER A 123 -4.65 -13.30 0.81
CA SER A 123 -5.51 -13.75 -0.28
C SER A 123 -6.25 -12.55 -0.83
N ILE A 124 -6.19 -12.36 -2.14
CA ILE A 124 -6.74 -11.20 -2.83
C ILE A 124 -7.43 -11.69 -4.09
N ASP A 125 -8.64 -11.18 -4.41
CA ASP A 125 -9.27 -11.48 -5.68
C ASP A 125 -8.56 -10.79 -6.87
N HIS A 126 -8.85 -11.25 -8.09
CA HIS A 126 -8.22 -10.70 -9.30
C HIS A 126 -8.48 -9.21 -9.51
N GLN A 127 -9.60 -8.70 -9.02
CA GLN A 127 -9.96 -7.29 -9.11
C GLN A 127 -9.31 -6.43 -8.02
N ARG A 128 -8.64 -7.04 -7.03
CA ARG A 128 -8.12 -6.38 -5.84
C ARG A 128 -9.22 -5.69 -5.00
N TYR A 129 -10.46 -6.18 -5.14
CA TYR A 129 -11.62 -5.62 -4.48
C TYR A 129 -11.85 -6.21 -3.09
N ASN A 130 -11.67 -7.52 -2.95
CA ASN A 130 -11.76 -8.20 -1.67
C ASN A 130 -10.39 -8.75 -1.27
N PHE A 131 -10.10 -8.70 0.02
CA PHE A 131 -8.89 -9.29 0.56
C PHE A 131 -9.12 -9.96 1.92
N GLN A 132 -8.26 -10.91 2.24
CA GLN A 132 -8.05 -11.46 3.56
C GLN A 132 -6.56 -11.47 3.85
N PHE A 133 -6.15 -10.83 4.92
CA PHE A 133 -4.76 -10.76 5.35
C PHE A 133 -4.59 -11.26 6.77
N SER A 134 -3.34 -11.61 7.10
CA SER A 134 -2.89 -11.91 8.44
C SER A 134 -1.67 -11.03 8.77
N GLY A 135 -0.99 -11.34 9.86
CA GLY A 135 0.22 -10.69 10.30
C GLY A 135 1.15 -11.69 11.00
N GLN A 136 2.25 -11.21 11.51
CA GLN A 136 3.20 -12.05 12.27
C GLN A 136 2.98 -11.96 13.77
N ALA A 137 2.52 -10.82 14.27
CA ALA A 137 2.22 -10.64 15.69
C ALA A 137 0.95 -9.84 15.89
N PHE A 138 0.15 -10.27 16.87
CA PHE A 138 -1.15 -9.70 17.17
C PHE A 138 -1.23 -9.37 18.65
N TYR A 139 -1.66 -8.15 18.98
CA TYR A 139 -1.79 -7.70 20.35
C TYR A 139 -3.20 -7.17 20.59
N GLU A 140 -3.85 -7.68 21.64
CA GLU A 140 -5.15 -7.16 22.04
C GLU A 140 -5.00 -5.79 22.70
N VAL A 141 -5.85 -4.86 22.30
CA VAL A 141 -5.97 -3.54 22.94
C VAL A 141 -7.25 -3.49 23.75
N ARG A 142 -7.13 -3.17 25.03
CA ARG A 142 -8.26 -2.89 25.94
C ARG A 142 -8.01 -1.59 26.70
N ASN A 143 -8.99 -0.69 26.64
CA ASN A 143 -8.96 0.57 27.39
C ASN A 143 -7.64 1.35 27.20
N GLY A 144 -7.18 1.47 25.96
CA GLY A 144 -5.98 2.23 25.62
C GLY A 144 -4.67 1.55 25.96
N LYS A 145 -4.64 0.26 26.24
CA LYS A 145 -3.43 -0.50 26.62
C LYS A 145 -3.36 -1.84 25.91
N ILE A 146 -2.14 -2.30 25.66
CA ILE A 146 -1.90 -3.68 25.24
C ILE A 146 -2.23 -4.60 26.42
N ALA A 147 -3.18 -5.51 26.21
CA ALA A 147 -3.67 -6.44 27.23
C ALA A 147 -3.01 -7.82 27.13
N GLY A 148 -2.49 -8.20 25.98
CA GLY A 148 -1.83 -9.49 25.77
C GLY A 148 -1.64 -9.77 24.29
N MET A 149 -1.11 -10.96 23.97
CA MET A 149 -0.95 -11.45 22.61
C MET A 149 -2.15 -12.33 22.21
N LEU A 150 -2.46 -12.28 20.92
CA LEU A 150 -3.45 -13.14 20.27
C LEU A 150 -2.77 -14.05 19.25
N ARG A 151 -3.42 -15.15 18.90
CA ARG A 151 -3.02 -16.06 17.83
C ARG A 151 -4.17 -16.36 16.90
N ASP A 152 -3.87 -16.92 15.75
CA ASP A 152 -4.86 -17.39 14.77
C ASP A 152 -5.78 -16.27 14.30
N VAL A 153 -5.20 -15.08 14.08
CA VAL A 153 -5.93 -13.89 13.65
C VAL A 153 -5.74 -13.64 12.16
N ALA A 154 -6.85 -13.41 11.46
CA ALA A 154 -6.86 -12.80 10.15
C ALA A 154 -7.90 -11.68 10.11
N TYR A 155 -7.80 -10.81 9.13
CA TYR A 155 -8.79 -9.76 8.87
C TYR A 155 -9.16 -9.72 7.39
N GLN A 156 -10.40 -9.36 7.12
CA GLN A 156 -10.87 -9.24 5.75
C GLN A 156 -11.75 -8.00 5.57
N ALA A 157 -11.70 -7.46 4.37
CA ALA A 157 -12.54 -6.33 3.99
C ALA A 157 -12.64 -6.23 2.46
N ARG A 158 -13.51 -5.32 2.01
CA ARG A 158 -13.41 -4.75 0.67
C ARG A 158 -12.41 -3.60 0.69
N THR A 159 -11.55 -3.53 -0.29
CA THR A 159 -10.46 -2.53 -0.35
C THR A 159 -10.94 -1.09 -0.17
N PRO A 160 -12.01 -0.62 -0.85
CA PRO A 160 -12.50 0.75 -0.65
C PRO A 160 -13.04 0.99 0.77
N ASP A 161 -13.76 0.01 1.33
CA ASP A 161 -14.31 0.14 2.68
C ASP A 161 -13.20 0.20 3.74
N PHE A 162 -12.17 -0.64 3.59
CA PHE A 162 -11.03 -0.67 4.48
C PHE A 162 -10.31 0.67 4.53
N TRP A 163 -9.92 1.19 3.37
CA TRP A 163 -9.18 2.45 3.32
C TRP A 163 -10.03 3.65 3.79
N ASN A 164 -11.33 3.67 3.49
CA ASN A 164 -12.23 4.72 4.00
C ASN A 164 -12.53 4.59 5.51
N ALA A 165 -12.27 3.43 6.11
CA ALA A 165 -12.41 3.23 7.55
C ALA A 165 -11.19 3.72 8.36
N MET A 166 -10.14 4.22 7.70
CA MET A 166 -8.97 4.79 8.38
C MET A 166 -9.35 6.09 9.09
N ASP A 167 -9.14 6.16 10.40
CA ASP A 167 -9.49 7.33 11.23
C ASP A 167 -8.31 7.92 12.02
N MET A 168 -7.19 7.21 12.09
CA MET A 168 -5.93 7.74 12.62
C MET A 168 -4.76 7.28 11.78
N ILE A 169 -3.77 8.14 11.65
CA ILE A 169 -2.56 7.88 10.88
C ILE A 169 -1.34 8.38 11.68
N GLY A 170 -0.27 7.60 11.70
CA GLY A 170 0.96 7.94 12.38
C GLY A 170 1.75 9.05 11.68
N GLY A 171 2.61 9.70 12.43
CA GLY A 171 3.46 10.79 11.96
C GLY A 171 4.81 10.30 11.43
N LYS A 172 5.64 11.26 11.06
CA LYS A 172 6.93 11.04 10.40
C LYS A 172 7.93 10.20 11.21
N ALA A 173 7.96 10.38 12.53
CA ALA A 173 8.84 9.61 13.41
C ALA A 173 8.51 8.11 13.43
N SER A 174 7.29 7.73 13.06
CA SER A 174 6.83 6.34 12.99
C SER A 174 6.96 5.71 11.61
N TYR A 175 7.50 6.44 10.61
CA TYR A 175 7.62 5.93 9.24
C TYR A 175 8.67 4.84 9.14
N TRP A 176 8.29 3.71 8.59
CA TRP A 176 9.15 2.56 8.37
C TRP A 176 9.05 2.04 6.93
N VAL A 177 10.16 1.56 6.39
CA VAL A 177 10.23 0.98 5.04
C VAL A 177 10.56 -0.49 5.15
N GLY A 178 9.66 -1.32 4.66
CA GLY A 178 9.87 -2.75 4.48
C GLY A 178 9.96 -3.13 3.01
N GLY A 179 10.11 -4.42 2.72
CA GLY A 179 10.16 -4.87 1.34
C GLY A 179 10.07 -6.37 1.18
N ALA A 180 9.80 -6.79 -0.05
CA ALA A 180 9.79 -8.17 -0.50
C ALA A 180 10.76 -8.32 -1.68
N PHE A 181 11.59 -9.36 -1.65
CA PHE A 181 12.55 -9.63 -2.73
C PHE A 181 11.89 -10.23 -3.96
N ASN A 182 10.81 -10.97 -3.77
CA ASN A 182 10.13 -11.73 -4.83
C ASN A 182 8.65 -11.39 -4.85
N ASP A 183 8.32 -10.22 -5.38
CA ASP A 183 6.92 -9.83 -5.59
C ASP A 183 6.51 -10.14 -7.04
N GLY A 184 5.59 -11.10 -7.20
CA GLY A 184 5.20 -11.66 -8.49
C GLY A 184 4.12 -10.86 -9.21
N LYS A 185 4.20 -10.82 -10.51
CA LYS A 185 3.17 -10.31 -11.41
C LYS A 185 3.12 -11.18 -12.67
N GLY A 186 1.97 -11.55 -13.13
CA GLY A 186 1.71 -12.21 -14.42
C GLY A 186 0.87 -11.32 -15.33
N GLU A 187 0.58 -11.64 -16.50
CA GLU A 187 0.99 -12.57 -17.51
C GLU A 187 1.89 -11.87 -18.54
N PRO A 188 3.05 -12.38 -18.90
CA PRO A 188 3.71 -13.56 -18.35
C PRO A 188 4.23 -13.34 -16.92
N SER A 189 4.38 -14.43 -16.14
CA SER A 189 4.83 -14.33 -14.76
C SER A 189 6.26 -13.83 -14.68
N GLN A 190 6.46 -12.76 -13.95
CA GLN A 190 7.75 -12.14 -13.66
C GLN A 190 7.81 -11.74 -12.19
N SER A 191 9.00 -11.61 -11.64
CA SER A 191 9.23 -11.25 -10.25
C SER A 191 10.15 -10.05 -10.14
N ASN A 192 9.88 -9.16 -9.18
CA ASN A 192 10.81 -8.09 -8.83
C ASN A 192 10.83 -7.81 -7.33
N SER A 193 11.89 -7.17 -6.89
CA SER A 193 11.97 -6.66 -5.53
C SER A 193 11.24 -5.33 -5.41
N VAL A 194 10.47 -5.15 -4.33
CA VAL A 194 9.74 -3.91 -4.04
C VAL A 194 9.94 -3.51 -2.58
N SER A 195 9.83 -2.22 -2.30
CA SER A 195 9.72 -1.72 -0.94
C SER A 195 8.42 -0.94 -0.77
N HIS A 196 7.90 -0.98 0.46
CA HIS A 196 6.72 -0.22 0.84
C HIS A 196 7.01 0.50 2.15
N GLY A 197 6.79 1.81 2.16
CA GLY A 197 6.86 2.61 3.37
C GLY A 197 5.47 2.77 3.98
N CYS A 198 5.40 2.77 5.29
CA CYS A 198 4.15 3.05 5.99
C CYS A 198 4.39 3.64 7.37
N VAL A 199 3.34 4.22 7.89
CA VAL A 199 3.19 4.60 9.29
C VAL A 199 2.10 3.74 9.93
N PRO A 200 2.04 3.61 11.26
CA PRO A 200 0.90 3.00 11.92
C PRO A 200 -0.40 3.70 11.50
N ALA A 201 -1.44 2.93 11.23
CA ALA A 201 -2.75 3.48 10.91
C ALA A 201 -3.84 2.67 11.61
N ARG A 202 -4.92 3.35 12.03
CA ARG A 202 -6.07 2.69 12.65
C ARG A 202 -7.24 2.67 11.67
N PHE A 203 -7.84 1.49 11.57
CA PHE A 203 -9.03 1.24 10.76
C PHE A 203 -10.18 0.79 11.65
N ARG A 204 -11.37 1.34 11.44
CA ARG A 204 -12.57 1.03 12.23
C ARG A 204 -13.37 -0.12 11.63
N ASN A 205 -14.01 -0.87 12.49
CA ASN A 205 -15.02 -1.88 12.12
C ASN A 205 -14.53 -2.93 11.10
N VAL A 206 -13.23 -3.26 11.13
CA VAL A 206 -12.66 -4.30 10.27
C VAL A 206 -13.10 -5.67 10.79
N ARG A 207 -13.53 -6.55 9.88
CA ARG A 207 -13.91 -7.91 10.22
C ARG A 207 -12.68 -8.73 10.60
N ILE A 208 -12.66 -9.22 11.84
CA ILE A 208 -11.62 -10.10 12.35
C ILE A 208 -12.12 -11.54 12.31
N LEU A 209 -11.25 -12.44 11.92
CA LEU A 209 -11.49 -13.88 11.84
C LEU A 209 -10.58 -14.61 12.83
N ASN A 210 -11.10 -15.68 13.41
CA ASN A 210 -10.31 -16.70 14.08
C ASN A 210 -10.01 -17.79 13.07
N THR A 211 -8.74 -18.05 12.78
CA THR A 211 -8.28 -19.05 11.83
C THR A 211 -7.84 -20.35 12.51
N ALA A 212 -8.01 -20.47 13.82
CA ALA A 212 -7.73 -21.71 14.54
C ALA A 212 -8.53 -22.87 13.91
N ARG A 213 -7.84 -23.96 13.61
CA ARG A 213 -8.52 -25.21 13.25
C ARG A 213 -9.15 -25.78 14.51
N THR A 214 -10.46 -25.92 14.52
CA THR A 214 -11.14 -26.78 15.49
C THR A 214 -10.85 -28.24 15.10
N ALA A 215 -10.24 -28.97 16.01
CA ALA A 215 -10.07 -30.42 15.85
C ALA A 215 -11.43 -31.14 15.87
#